data_6bccab76b6700956e9c3290ff1902146
#
_entry.id   6bccab76b6700956e9c3290ff1902146
#
_cell.length_a   1.000
_cell.length_b   1.000
_cell.length_c   1.000
_cell.angle_alpha   90.00
_cell.angle_beta   90.00
_cell.angle_gamma   90.00
#
_symmetry.space_group_name_H-M   'P 1'
#
loop_
_entity.id
_entity.type
_entity.pdbx_description
1 polymer ?
#
loop_
_entity_poly.entity_id
_entity_poly.type
_entity_poly.pdbx_seq_one_letter_code
_entity_poly.pdbx_strand_id
1 'polypeptide(L)'
;MKSINEKVMKIVFLVAACTSVLAVALICIFLFVNGIPAMAKIGLPDFLFGMKWKPSNGLYGIFPFIVGSIYVTAGAIVIGVPTALLLAIFLAFYCPKKLYGPLKAMVNLLAGIPSVVYGFFGLTVFVPLLRQITGHDGSTMFTASLLLGIMILPTVTGVAEPALKSVPTSYYEGALALGATHEKSVFGTVFPAAKSGVLAGVVLGIGRAIGETMAVIMVAGNQTWMPQGLFKGLRTMTANIVIEMGYATDLHREALIATGVVLFVFILIINLCVSALKRRAEDE
;
A
#
# COMPACT_ATOMS: atom_id res chain seq x y z
N MET A 1 25.17 -39.16 -3.05
CA MET A 1 25.39 -37.73 -2.73
C MET A 1 24.19 -36.83 -3.05
N LYS A 2 23.49 -36.95 -4.19
CA LYS A 2 22.26 -36.15 -4.49
C LYS A 2 21.18 -36.26 -3.40
N SER A 3 20.91 -37.47 -2.89
CA SER A 3 19.84 -37.69 -1.89
C SER A 3 20.10 -37.06 -0.50
N ILE A 4 21.37 -36.89 -0.09
CA ILE A 4 21.73 -36.26 1.20
C ILE A 4 21.55 -34.74 1.09
N ASN A 5 21.99 -34.13 -0.01
CA ASN A 5 21.81 -32.70 -0.26
C ASN A 5 20.32 -32.31 -0.34
N GLU A 6 19.47 -33.15 -0.96
CA GLU A 6 18.03 -32.92 -1.01
C GLU A 6 17.37 -32.98 0.38
N LYS A 7 17.78 -33.93 1.23
CA LYS A 7 17.27 -34.01 2.62
C LYS A 7 17.69 -32.80 3.45
N VAL A 8 18.96 -32.39 3.34
CA VAL A 8 19.46 -31.20 4.02
C VAL A 8 18.71 -29.95 3.57
N MET A 9 18.52 -29.76 2.25
CA MET A 9 17.76 -28.63 1.72
C MET A 9 16.32 -28.61 2.17
N LYS A 10 15.63 -29.76 2.21
CA LYS A 10 14.28 -29.87 2.76
C LYS A 10 14.19 -29.40 4.22
N ILE A 11 15.15 -29.82 5.05
CA ILE A 11 15.21 -29.40 6.45
C ILE A 11 15.46 -27.89 6.56
N VAL A 12 16.40 -27.35 5.78
CA VAL A 12 16.70 -25.90 5.76
C VAL A 12 15.45 -25.10 5.37
N PHE A 13 14.75 -25.49 4.31
CA PHE A 13 13.52 -24.80 3.90
C PHE A 13 12.40 -24.95 4.94
N LEU A 14 12.25 -26.13 5.55
CA LEU A 14 11.28 -26.34 6.62
C LEU A 14 11.56 -25.42 7.82
N VAL A 15 12.82 -25.38 8.27
CA VAL A 15 13.24 -24.51 9.39
C VAL A 15 12.99 -23.03 9.05
N ALA A 16 13.37 -22.59 7.85
CA ALA A 16 13.13 -21.21 7.41
C ALA A 16 11.62 -20.87 7.38
N ALA A 17 10.80 -21.78 6.85
CA ALA A 17 9.35 -21.60 6.81
C ALA A 17 8.75 -21.56 8.23
N CYS A 18 9.11 -22.50 9.10
CA CYS A 18 8.65 -22.52 10.50
C CYS A 18 9.08 -21.26 11.26
N THR A 19 10.33 -20.79 11.07
CA THR A 19 10.82 -19.57 11.70
C THR A 19 10.03 -18.34 11.24
N SER A 20 9.72 -18.24 9.95
CA SER A 20 8.91 -17.13 9.42
C SER A 20 7.50 -17.11 10.01
N VAL A 21 6.82 -18.27 10.05
CA VAL A 21 5.48 -18.39 10.62
C VAL A 21 5.50 -18.09 12.12
N LEU A 22 6.51 -18.62 12.85
CA LEU A 22 6.66 -18.37 14.28
C LEU A 22 6.89 -16.88 14.56
N ALA A 23 7.73 -16.21 13.79
CA ALA A 23 7.98 -14.77 13.95
C ALA A 23 6.69 -13.95 13.79
N VAL A 24 5.89 -14.22 12.75
CA VAL A 24 4.60 -13.55 12.54
C VAL A 24 3.63 -13.86 13.69
N ALA A 25 3.55 -15.11 14.12
CA ALA A 25 2.69 -15.50 15.25
C ALA A 25 3.08 -14.78 16.54
N LEU A 26 4.38 -14.66 16.84
CA LEU A 26 4.88 -13.93 18.01
C LEU A 26 4.53 -12.44 17.94
N ILE A 27 4.68 -11.81 16.78
CA ILE A 27 4.28 -10.40 16.59
C ILE A 27 2.78 -10.24 16.84
N CYS A 28 1.94 -11.10 16.26
CA CYS A 28 0.49 -11.06 16.49
C CYS A 28 0.16 -11.23 17.98
N ILE A 29 0.71 -12.25 18.64
CA ILE A 29 0.49 -12.49 20.06
C ILE A 29 0.89 -11.27 20.88
N PHE A 30 2.08 -10.70 20.64
CA PHE A 30 2.56 -9.51 21.33
C PHE A 30 1.60 -8.32 21.16
N LEU A 31 1.15 -8.05 19.94
CA LEU A 31 0.21 -6.96 19.64
C LEU A 31 -1.11 -7.13 20.37
N PHE A 32 -1.71 -8.33 20.30
CA PHE A 32 -3.01 -8.58 20.92
C PHE A 32 -2.95 -8.63 22.45
N VAL A 33 -1.93 -9.25 23.03
CA VAL A 33 -1.75 -9.35 24.49
C VAL A 33 -1.54 -7.97 25.12
N ASN A 34 -0.83 -7.07 24.46
CA ASN A 34 -0.57 -5.73 24.99
C ASN A 34 -1.62 -4.70 24.55
N GLY A 35 -2.18 -4.82 23.36
CA GLY A 35 -3.10 -3.82 22.82
C GLY A 35 -4.54 -3.96 23.30
N ILE A 36 -5.08 -5.21 23.45
CA ILE A 36 -6.46 -5.40 23.89
C ILE A 36 -6.70 -4.87 25.33
N PRO A 37 -5.83 -5.13 26.32
CA PRO A 37 -6.01 -4.56 27.65
C PRO A 37 -6.01 -3.03 27.67
N ALA A 38 -5.22 -2.39 26.81
CA ALA A 38 -5.21 -0.94 26.67
C ALA A 38 -6.54 -0.39 26.14
N MET A 39 -7.11 -1.06 25.12
CA MET A 39 -8.45 -0.71 24.62
C MET A 39 -9.52 -0.86 25.69
N ALA A 40 -9.43 -1.88 26.52
CA ALA A 40 -10.37 -2.09 27.63
C ALA A 40 -10.24 -1.02 28.73
N LYS A 41 -9.00 -0.58 29.04
CA LYS A 41 -8.73 0.50 30.02
C LYS A 41 -9.24 1.86 29.54
N ILE A 42 -9.09 2.17 28.24
CA ILE A 42 -9.51 3.45 27.65
C ILE A 42 -11.02 3.46 27.37
N GLY A 43 -11.60 2.31 27.07
CA GLY A 43 -12.95 2.15 26.54
C GLY A 43 -12.91 2.00 25.02
N LEU A 44 -13.40 0.86 24.51
CA LEU A 44 -13.36 0.55 23.07
C LEU A 44 -14.03 1.62 22.19
N PRO A 45 -15.22 2.17 22.53
CA PRO A 45 -15.83 3.22 21.75
C PRO A 45 -15.04 4.53 21.77
N ASP A 46 -14.51 4.93 22.92
CA ASP A 46 -13.74 6.16 23.08
C ASP A 46 -12.41 6.07 22.34
N PHE A 47 -11.80 4.88 22.32
CA PHE A 47 -10.58 4.64 21.56
C PHE A 47 -10.82 4.67 20.04
N LEU A 48 -11.81 3.91 19.53
CA LEU A 48 -12.01 3.77 18.09
C LEU A 48 -12.68 5.00 17.47
N PHE A 49 -13.67 5.59 18.13
CA PHE A 49 -14.48 6.70 17.60
C PHE A 49 -14.17 8.05 18.23
N GLY A 50 -13.28 8.08 19.22
CA GLY A 50 -12.81 9.32 19.81
C GLY A 50 -12.13 10.22 18.78
N MET A 51 -12.48 11.50 18.78
CA MET A 51 -11.98 12.48 17.80
C MET A 51 -10.75 13.25 18.27
N LYS A 52 -10.31 13.03 19.51
CA LYS A 52 -9.21 13.77 20.13
C LYS A 52 -8.10 12.84 20.56
N TRP A 53 -6.90 13.09 20.05
CA TRP A 53 -5.67 12.45 20.49
C TRP A 53 -4.86 13.47 21.29
N LYS A 54 -4.85 13.35 22.61
CA LYS A 54 -4.12 14.21 23.53
C LYS A 54 -3.70 13.40 24.77
N PRO A 55 -2.61 12.61 24.68
CA PRO A 55 -2.16 11.71 25.74
C PRO A 55 -1.95 12.40 27.09
N SER A 56 -1.45 13.67 27.11
CA SER A 56 -1.29 14.48 28.33
C SER A 56 -2.59 14.70 29.09
N ASN A 57 -3.74 14.58 28.45
CA ASN A 57 -5.06 14.73 29.05
C ASN A 57 -5.82 13.41 29.15
N GLY A 58 -5.16 12.26 28.92
CA GLY A 58 -5.79 10.95 28.93
C GLY A 58 -6.74 10.68 27.75
N LEU A 59 -6.67 11.45 26.66
CA LEU A 59 -7.53 11.29 25.50
C LEU A 59 -6.78 10.53 24.39
N TYR A 60 -7.27 9.36 24.01
CA TYR A 60 -6.62 8.43 23.09
C TYR A 60 -7.51 8.04 21.91
N GLY A 61 -8.33 8.96 21.40
CA GLY A 61 -9.19 8.71 20.23
C GLY A 61 -8.41 8.64 18.94
N ILE A 62 -8.52 7.53 18.20
CA ILE A 62 -7.76 7.28 16.95
C ILE A 62 -8.59 7.48 15.68
N PHE A 63 -9.86 7.85 15.77
CA PHE A 63 -10.73 8.01 14.61
C PHE A 63 -10.16 8.93 13.52
N PRO A 64 -9.55 10.10 13.85
CA PRO A 64 -8.92 10.95 12.83
C PRO A 64 -7.81 10.24 12.05
N PHE A 65 -7.07 9.33 12.69
CA PHE A 65 -5.96 8.61 12.05
C PHE A 65 -6.45 7.45 11.18
N ILE A 66 -7.58 6.81 11.56
CA ILE A 66 -8.26 5.82 10.71
C ILE A 66 -8.72 6.50 9.42
N VAL A 67 -9.44 7.61 9.54
CA VAL A 67 -9.93 8.38 8.38
C VAL A 67 -8.77 8.94 7.56
N GLY A 68 -7.72 9.44 8.21
CA GLY A 68 -6.50 9.89 7.56
C GLY A 68 -5.83 8.80 6.72
N SER A 69 -5.70 7.59 7.27
CA SER A 69 -5.15 6.43 6.56
C SER A 69 -6.00 6.05 5.34
N ILE A 70 -7.33 6.04 5.48
CA ILE A 70 -8.26 5.74 4.38
C ILE A 70 -8.12 6.78 3.26
N TYR A 71 -8.11 8.07 3.61
CA TYR A 71 -8.09 9.16 2.63
C TYR A 71 -6.78 9.20 1.84
N VAL A 72 -5.63 9.09 2.52
CA VAL A 72 -4.32 9.06 1.83
C VAL A 72 -4.21 7.85 0.91
N THR A 73 -4.64 6.67 1.40
CA THR A 73 -4.61 5.44 0.61
C THR A 73 -5.56 5.53 -0.59
N ALA A 74 -6.79 6.01 -0.39
CA ALA A 74 -7.75 6.19 -1.49
C ALA A 74 -7.21 7.16 -2.55
N GLY A 75 -6.64 8.28 -2.13
CA GLY A 75 -5.99 9.24 -3.04
C GLY A 75 -4.82 8.60 -3.81
N ALA A 76 -3.98 7.82 -3.14
CA ALA A 76 -2.88 7.09 -3.78
C ALA A 76 -3.38 6.05 -4.79
N ILE A 77 -4.47 5.34 -4.50
CA ILE A 77 -5.10 4.38 -5.41
C ILE A 77 -5.66 5.09 -6.64
N VAL A 78 -6.41 6.18 -6.46
CA VAL A 78 -7.03 6.94 -7.56
C VAL A 78 -5.99 7.49 -8.54
N ILE A 79 -4.82 7.90 -8.05
CA ILE A 79 -3.74 8.44 -8.89
C ILE A 79 -2.83 7.30 -9.39
N GLY A 80 -2.38 6.43 -8.50
CA GLY A 80 -1.32 5.46 -8.76
C GLY A 80 -1.78 4.24 -9.54
N VAL A 81 -2.96 3.68 -9.27
CA VAL A 81 -3.43 2.46 -9.93
C VAL A 81 -3.69 2.70 -11.42
N PRO A 82 -4.47 3.71 -11.85
CA PRO A 82 -4.69 3.96 -13.28
C PRO A 82 -3.38 4.19 -14.03
N THR A 83 -2.48 5.00 -13.48
CA THR A 83 -1.18 5.29 -14.11
C THR A 83 -0.29 4.05 -14.20
N ALA A 84 -0.28 3.20 -13.17
CA ALA A 84 0.47 1.94 -13.15
C ALA A 84 -0.07 0.93 -14.17
N LEU A 85 -1.40 0.81 -14.29
CA LEU A 85 -2.04 -0.09 -15.25
C LEU A 85 -1.80 0.38 -16.70
N LEU A 86 -1.92 1.68 -16.96
CA LEU A 86 -1.58 2.23 -18.27
C LEU A 86 -0.11 1.98 -18.62
N LEU A 87 0.80 2.16 -17.66
CA LEU A 87 2.21 1.83 -17.86
C LEU A 87 2.43 0.33 -18.10
N ALA A 88 1.73 -0.55 -17.39
CA ALA A 88 1.82 -2.00 -17.60
C ALA A 88 1.34 -2.40 -18.99
N ILE A 89 0.20 -1.86 -19.45
CA ILE A 89 -0.34 -2.09 -20.78
C ILE A 89 0.61 -1.54 -21.85
N PHE A 90 1.14 -0.34 -21.65
CA PHE A 90 2.12 0.25 -22.57
C PHE A 90 3.35 -0.63 -22.70
N LEU A 91 3.94 -1.10 -21.59
CA LEU A 91 5.11 -1.98 -21.61
C LEU A 91 4.83 -3.35 -22.23
N ALA A 92 3.59 -3.85 -22.09
CA ALA A 92 3.23 -5.17 -22.61
C ALA A 92 2.98 -5.16 -24.12
N PHE A 93 2.31 -4.12 -24.67
CA PHE A 93 1.75 -4.17 -26.04
C PHE A 93 2.15 -3.00 -26.94
N TYR A 94 2.53 -1.84 -26.39
CA TYR A 94 2.79 -0.62 -27.18
C TYR A 94 4.26 -0.21 -27.18
N CYS A 95 5.07 -0.72 -26.25
CA CYS A 95 6.45 -0.29 -26.09
C CYS A 95 7.35 -0.82 -27.22
N PRO A 96 8.07 0.04 -27.96
CA PRO A 96 9.05 -0.40 -28.92
C PRO A 96 10.14 -1.26 -28.25
N LYS A 97 10.56 -2.35 -28.93
CA LYS A 97 11.57 -3.29 -28.39
C LYS A 97 12.84 -2.62 -27.88
N LYS A 98 13.27 -1.53 -28.54
CA LYS A 98 14.48 -0.76 -28.16
C LYS A 98 14.31 0.02 -26.84
N LEU A 99 13.09 0.47 -26.52
CA LEU A 99 12.79 1.25 -25.33
C LEU A 99 12.35 0.39 -24.14
N TYR A 100 11.90 -0.83 -24.40
CA TYR A 100 11.39 -1.71 -23.34
C TYR A 100 12.41 -1.96 -22.23
N GLY A 101 13.66 -2.30 -22.59
CA GLY A 101 14.72 -2.58 -21.61
C GLY A 101 15.00 -1.38 -20.69
N PRO A 102 15.33 -0.20 -21.22
CA PRO A 102 15.54 1.00 -20.42
C PRO A 102 14.33 1.38 -19.53
N LEU A 103 13.12 1.39 -20.09
CA LEU A 103 11.92 1.75 -19.32
C LEU A 103 11.62 0.74 -18.20
N LYS A 104 11.76 -0.56 -18.48
CA LYS A 104 11.62 -1.60 -17.46
C LYS A 104 12.67 -1.47 -16.36
N ALA A 105 13.90 -1.16 -16.73
CA ALA A 105 14.97 -0.90 -15.75
C ALA A 105 14.64 0.32 -14.86
N MET A 106 14.11 1.40 -15.44
CA MET A 106 13.66 2.57 -14.65
C MET A 106 12.55 2.22 -13.65
N VAL A 107 11.54 1.46 -14.09
CA VAL A 107 10.47 0.98 -13.18
C VAL A 107 11.04 0.12 -12.05
N ASN A 108 11.98 -0.77 -12.36
CA ASN A 108 12.62 -1.61 -11.35
C ASN A 108 13.50 -0.79 -10.38
N LEU A 109 14.19 0.24 -10.87
CA LEU A 109 14.95 1.17 -10.02
C LEU A 109 14.05 1.91 -9.05
N LEU A 110 12.88 2.39 -9.50
CA LEU A 110 11.88 3.00 -8.61
C LEU A 110 11.47 2.06 -7.47
N ALA A 111 11.32 0.76 -7.73
CA ALA A 111 11.00 -0.22 -6.70
C ALA A 111 12.11 -0.36 -5.63
N GLY A 112 13.37 -0.11 -6.02
CA GLY A 112 14.54 -0.21 -5.14
C GLY A 112 14.81 1.02 -4.28
N ILE A 113 14.17 2.16 -4.55
CA ILE A 113 14.37 3.40 -3.78
C ILE A 113 13.76 3.24 -2.38
N PRO A 114 14.51 3.49 -1.28
CA PRO A 114 13.98 3.49 0.07
C PRO A 114 12.86 4.54 0.26
N SER A 115 11.82 4.22 1.03
CA SER A 115 10.68 5.12 1.24
C SER A 115 11.06 6.47 1.86
N VAL A 116 12.09 6.48 2.72
CA VAL A 116 12.64 7.73 3.30
C VAL A 116 13.16 8.68 2.22
N VAL A 117 13.81 8.14 1.16
CA VAL A 117 14.31 8.95 0.04
C VAL A 117 13.15 9.56 -0.74
N TYR A 118 12.08 8.79 -0.98
CA TYR A 118 10.84 9.33 -1.54
C TYR A 118 10.23 10.44 -0.68
N GLY A 119 10.18 10.22 0.64
CA GLY A 119 9.69 11.21 1.59
C GLY A 119 10.52 12.48 1.58
N PHE A 120 11.85 12.36 1.56
CA PHE A 120 12.77 13.50 1.48
C PHE A 120 12.60 14.27 0.16
N PHE A 121 12.50 13.56 -0.97
CA PHE A 121 12.20 14.19 -2.26
C PHE A 121 10.83 14.88 -2.23
N GLY A 122 9.83 14.26 -1.66
CA GLY A 122 8.51 14.84 -1.46
C GLY A 122 8.56 16.14 -0.67
N LEU A 123 9.30 16.14 0.45
CA LEU A 123 9.47 17.31 1.31
C LEU A 123 10.23 18.45 0.63
N THR A 124 11.28 18.14 -0.12
CA THR A 124 12.17 19.15 -0.72
C THR A 124 11.68 19.68 -2.07
N VAL A 125 10.91 18.87 -2.82
CA VAL A 125 10.44 19.21 -4.18
C VAL A 125 8.92 19.40 -4.23
N PHE A 126 8.13 18.39 -3.83
CA PHE A 126 6.67 18.45 -3.98
C PHE A 126 6.01 19.44 -3.00
N VAL A 127 6.45 19.46 -1.75
CA VAL A 127 5.87 20.39 -0.76
C VAL A 127 6.07 21.86 -1.17
N PRO A 128 7.28 22.35 -1.53
CA PRO A 128 7.47 23.71 -2.00
C PRO A 128 6.71 24.00 -3.30
N LEU A 129 6.71 23.06 -4.27
CA LEU A 129 6.00 23.21 -5.54
C LEU A 129 4.50 23.38 -5.31
N LEU A 130 3.89 22.51 -4.50
CA LEU A 130 2.46 22.59 -4.19
C LEU A 130 2.11 23.84 -3.38
N ARG A 131 2.99 24.27 -2.47
CA ARG A 131 2.82 25.54 -1.76
C ARG A 131 2.75 26.72 -2.72
N GLN A 132 3.61 26.76 -3.74
CA GLN A 132 3.60 27.83 -4.75
C GLN A 132 2.34 27.80 -5.63
N ILE A 133 1.88 26.61 -6.02
CA ILE A 133 0.73 26.45 -6.91
C ILE A 133 -0.60 26.69 -6.19
N THR A 134 -0.74 26.18 -4.96
CA THR A 134 -2.02 26.15 -4.23
C THR A 134 -2.18 27.28 -3.23
N GLY A 135 -1.08 27.96 -2.84
CA GLY A 135 -1.09 28.95 -1.77
C GLY A 135 -1.31 28.36 -0.37
N HIS A 136 -1.30 27.03 -0.21
CA HIS A 136 -1.46 26.31 1.06
C HIS A 136 -0.12 25.76 1.56
N ASP A 137 -0.11 25.14 2.76
CA ASP A 137 1.12 24.67 3.43
C ASP A 137 1.92 23.60 2.67
N GLY A 138 1.48 23.08 1.56
CA GLY A 138 2.18 22.06 0.77
C GLY A 138 2.31 20.68 1.45
N SER A 139 2.51 20.60 2.77
CA SER A 139 2.47 19.35 3.54
C SER A 139 1.02 18.96 3.82
N THR A 140 0.42 18.19 2.91
CA THR A 140 -1.01 17.98 2.83
C THR A 140 -1.37 16.55 2.49
N MET A 141 -2.64 16.19 2.65
CA MET A 141 -3.21 14.93 2.19
C MET A 141 -2.92 14.69 0.71
N PHE A 142 -3.07 15.71 -0.14
CA PHE A 142 -2.83 15.59 -1.58
C PHE A 142 -1.38 15.24 -1.89
N THR A 143 -0.41 15.90 -1.22
CA THR A 143 1.03 15.63 -1.38
C THR A 143 1.37 14.19 -0.99
N ALA A 144 0.82 13.74 0.15
CA ALA A 144 1.01 12.36 0.61
C ALA A 144 0.40 11.34 -0.37
N SER A 145 -0.82 11.60 -0.86
CA SER A 145 -1.50 10.74 -1.83
C SER A 145 -0.76 10.66 -3.18
N LEU A 146 -0.26 11.80 -3.68
CA LEU A 146 0.53 11.87 -4.91
C LEU A 146 1.83 11.07 -4.78
N LEU A 147 2.56 11.28 -3.69
CA LEU A 147 3.82 10.60 -3.43
C LEU A 147 3.62 9.08 -3.31
N LEU A 148 2.61 8.65 -2.55
CA LEU A 148 2.25 7.23 -2.44
C LEU A 148 1.79 6.66 -3.78
N GLY A 149 1.03 7.42 -4.58
CA GLY A 149 0.65 7.04 -5.94
C GLY A 149 1.85 6.70 -6.80
N ILE A 150 2.92 7.51 -6.73
CA ILE A 150 4.19 7.25 -7.42
C ILE A 150 4.88 6.00 -6.87
N MET A 151 4.88 5.82 -5.55
CA MET A 151 5.54 4.69 -4.90
C MET A 151 4.90 3.34 -5.18
N ILE A 152 3.59 3.28 -5.44
CA ILE A 152 2.91 2.02 -5.79
C ILE A 152 3.04 1.65 -7.27
N LEU A 153 3.40 2.61 -8.15
CA LEU A 153 3.57 2.38 -9.59
C LEU A 153 4.40 1.13 -9.90
N PRO A 154 5.65 1.00 -9.41
CA PRO A 154 6.48 -0.15 -9.74
C PRO A 154 5.90 -1.48 -9.22
N THR A 155 5.23 -1.46 -8.08
CA THR A 155 4.60 -2.65 -7.49
C THR A 155 3.45 -3.16 -8.36
N VAL A 156 2.53 -2.28 -8.72
CA VAL A 156 1.38 -2.63 -9.56
C VAL A 156 1.83 -3.02 -10.96
N THR A 157 2.69 -2.22 -11.59
CA THR A 157 3.22 -2.49 -12.94
C THR A 157 4.02 -3.79 -12.99
N GLY A 158 4.82 -4.05 -11.94
CA GLY A 158 5.66 -5.25 -11.84
C GLY A 158 4.88 -6.56 -11.82
N VAL A 159 3.63 -6.54 -11.37
CA VAL A 159 2.73 -7.71 -11.33
C VAL A 159 1.76 -7.70 -12.52
N ALA A 160 1.20 -6.55 -12.86
CA ALA A 160 0.21 -6.43 -13.94
C ALA A 160 0.81 -6.71 -15.33
N GLU A 161 2.02 -6.23 -15.61
CA GLU A 161 2.67 -6.44 -16.92
C GLU A 161 2.93 -7.92 -17.21
N PRO A 162 3.55 -8.73 -16.32
CA PRO A 162 3.69 -10.17 -16.54
C PRO A 162 2.35 -10.89 -16.66
N ALA A 163 1.34 -10.47 -15.89
CA ALA A 163 -0.01 -11.05 -15.99
C ALA A 163 -0.64 -10.79 -17.36
N LEU A 164 -0.49 -9.61 -17.91
CA LEU A 164 -0.93 -9.27 -19.26
C LEU A 164 -0.20 -10.10 -20.33
N LYS A 165 1.12 -10.28 -20.17
CA LYS A 165 1.95 -11.07 -21.10
C LYS A 165 1.73 -12.58 -20.98
N SER A 166 1.17 -13.07 -19.89
CA SER A 166 0.89 -14.50 -19.69
C SER A 166 -0.39 -14.97 -20.39
N VAL A 167 -1.24 -14.05 -20.88
CA VAL A 167 -2.41 -14.40 -21.68
C VAL A 167 -1.95 -15.03 -23.00
N PRO A 168 -2.49 -16.21 -23.40
CA PRO A 168 -2.12 -16.85 -24.64
C PRO A 168 -2.30 -15.89 -25.84
N THR A 169 -1.32 -15.85 -26.76
CA THR A 169 -1.35 -14.99 -27.97
C THR A 169 -2.56 -15.25 -28.85
N SER A 170 -3.13 -16.46 -28.81
CA SER A 170 -4.35 -16.83 -29.53
C SER A 170 -5.56 -15.96 -29.20
N TYR A 171 -5.65 -15.41 -27.98
CA TYR A 171 -6.72 -14.47 -27.61
C TYR A 171 -6.60 -13.16 -28.38
N TYR A 172 -5.40 -12.64 -28.48
CA TYR A 172 -5.11 -11.40 -29.20
C TYR A 172 -5.26 -11.60 -30.72
N GLU A 173 -4.65 -12.67 -31.27
CA GLU A 173 -4.69 -12.99 -32.67
C GLU A 173 -6.11 -13.37 -33.15
N GLY A 174 -6.87 -14.08 -32.31
CA GLY A 174 -8.27 -14.39 -32.60
C GLY A 174 -9.15 -13.14 -32.70
N ALA A 175 -8.96 -12.16 -31.82
CA ALA A 175 -9.67 -10.89 -31.89
C ALA A 175 -9.33 -10.11 -33.16
N LEU A 176 -8.05 -10.07 -33.57
CA LEU A 176 -7.62 -9.47 -34.82
C LEU A 176 -8.22 -10.19 -36.05
N ALA A 177 -8.26 -11.52 -36.06
CA ALA A 177 -8.84 -12.31 -37.13
C ALA A 177 -10.34 -12.04 -37.35
N LEU A 178 -11.04 -11.65 -36.26
CA LEU A 178 -12.44 -11.20 -36.28
C LEU A 178 -12.61 -9.72 -36.69
N GLY A 179 -11.52 -9.03 -37.09
CA GLY A 179 -11.52 -7.64 -37.52
C GLY A 179 -11.46 -6.60 -36.41
N ALA A 180 -11.13 -6.98 -35.16
CA ALA A 180 -10.90 -6.00 -34.12
C ALA A 180 -9.61 -5.21 -34.35
N THR A 181 -9.59 -3.94 -33.95
CA THR A 181 -8.34 -3.13 -33.93
C THR A 181 -7.39 -3.61 -32.83
N HIS A 182 -6.12 -3.19 -32.89
CA HIS A 182 -5.13 -3.47 -31.85
C HIS A 182 -5.64 -3.08 -30.46
N GLU A 183 -6.15 -1.86 -30.33
CA GLU A 183 -6.68 -1.33 -29.06
C GLU A 183 -7.84 -2.18 -28.53
N LYS A 184 -8.79 -2.50 -29.43
CA LYS A 184 -9.96 -3.31 -29.05
C LYS A 184 -9.55 -4.73 -28.64
N SER A 185 -8.55 -5.32 -29.30
CA SER A 185 -8.00 -6.63 -28.93
C SER A 185 -7.33 -6.60 -27.56
N VAL A 186 -6.52 -5.56 -27.26
CA VAL A 186 -5.85 -5.40 -25.98
C VAL A 186 -6.84 -5.14 -24.85
N PHE A 187 -7.68 -4.11 -24.97
CA PHE A 187 -8.58 -3.70 -23.88
C PHE A 187 -9.84 -4.57 -23.76
N GLY A 188 -10.35 -5.10 -24.87
CA GLY A 188 -11.58 -5.89 -24.89
C GLY A 188 -11.39 -7.39 -24.73
N THR A 189 -10.19 -7.93 -24.99
CA THR A 189 -9.95 -9.37 -24.93
C THR A 189 -8.82 -9.72 -23.98
N VAL A 190 -7.63 -9.16 -24.15
CA VAL A 190 -6.45 -9.55 -23.37
C VAL A 190 -6.54 -9.01 -21.92
N PHE A 191 -6.91 -7.75 -21.74
CA PHE A 191 -7.01 -7.15 -20.40
C PHE A 191 -8.06 -7.84 -19.52
N PRO A 192 -9.28 -8.15 -19.98
CA PRO A 192 -10.23 -8.96 -19.23
C PRO A 192 -9.71 -10.37 -18.91
N ALA A 193 -9.03 -11.03 -19.85
CA ALA A 193 -8.44 -12.34 -19.62
C ALA A 193 -7.32 -12.33 -18.56
N ALA A 194 -6.60 -11.21 -18.40
CA ALA A 194 -5.57 -11.01 -17.37
C ALA A 194 -6.13 -10.47 -16.02
N LYS A 195 -7.45 -10.27 -15.90
CA LYS A 195 -8.10 -9.56 -14.78
C LYS A 195 -7.64 -10.03 -13.40
N SER A 196 -7.54 -11.35 -13.15
CA SER A 196 -7.12 -11.89 -11.85
C SER A 196 -5.68 -11.50 -11.49
N GLY A 197 -4.75 -11.59 -12.43
CA GLY A 197 -3.35 -11.20 -12.24
C GLY A 197 -3.17 -9.68 -12.09
N VAL A 198 -3.92 -8.90 -12.86
CA VAL A 198 -3.94 -7.43 -12.75
C VAL A 198 -4.47 -7.02 -11.37
N LEU A 199 -5.58 -7.60 -10.91
CA LEU A 199 -6.12 -7.36 -9.58
C LEU A 199 -5.13 -7.73 -8.47
N ALA A 200 -4.39 -8.84 -8.61
CA ALA A 200 -3.34 -9.19 -7.65
C ALA A 200 -2.28 -8.07 -7.52
N GLY A 201 -1.86 -7.46 -8.63
CA GLY A 201 -0.95 -6.32 -8.63
C GLY A 201 -1.53 -5.09 -7.91
N VAL A 202 -2.80 -4.78 -8.15
CA VAL A 202 -3.51 -3.68 -7.48
C VAL A 202 -3.58 -3.92 -5.96
N VAL A 203 -3.91 -5.14 -5.53
CA VAL A 203 -3.96 -5.53 -4.10
C VAL A 203 -2.63 -5.31 -3.40
N LEU A 204 -1.53 -5.75 -4.04
CA LEU A 204 -0.19 -5.54 -3.51
C LEU A 204 0.15 -4.05 -3.40
N GLY A 205 -0.23 -3.25 -4.39
CA GLY A 205 -0.10 -1.80 -4.34
C GLY A 205 -0.88 -1.16 -3.20
N ILE A 206 -2.13 -1.56 -2.98
CA ILE A 206 -2.98 -1.10 -1.87
C ILE A 206 -2.33 -1.46 -0.52
N GLY A 207 -1.90 -2.71 -0.34
CA GLY A 207 -1.25 -3.16 0.89
C GLY A 207 0.01 -2.34 1.19
N ARG A 208 0.82 -2.01 0.17
CA ARG A 208 1.98 -1.15 0.30
C ARG A 208 1.61 0.28 0.69
N ALA A 209 0.56 0.86 0.09
CA ALA A 209 0.12 2.22 0.40
C ALA A 209 -0.38 2.35 1.85
N ILE A 210 -1.14 1.39 2.36
CA ILE A 210 -1.66 1.41 3.74
C ILE A 210 -0.53 1.30 4.77
N GLY A 211 0.47 0.48 4.48
CA GLY A 211 1.61 0.25 5.38
C GLY A 211 2.69 1.32 5.31
N GLU A 212 2.62 2.25 4.34
CA GLU A 212 3.66 3.26 4.19
C GLU A 212 3.65 4.25 5.35
N THR A 213 4.81 4.47 5.91
CA THR A 213 4.98 5.27 7.13
C THR A 213 5.93 6.44 6.91
N MET A 214 7.17 6.15 6.52
CA MET A 214 8.24 7.13 6.53
C MET A 214 8.05 8.25 5.50
N ALA A 215 7.62 7.90 4.30
CA ALA A 215 7.31 8.90 3.28
C ALA A 215 6.13 9.78 3.69
N VAL A 216 5.08 9.19 4.28
CA VAL A 216 3.89 9.91 4.74
C VAL A 216 4.23 10.88 5.88
N ILE A 217 5.00 10.47 6.89
CA ILE A 217 5.43 11.34 8.00
C ILE A 217 6.09 12.63 7.48
N MET A 218 6.87 12.55 6.41
CA MET A 218 7.61 13.70 5.89
C MET A 218 6.73 14.71 5.15
N VAL A 219 5.62 14.28 4.55
CA VAL A 219 4.85 15.13 3.63
C VAL A 219 3.38 15.35 4.00
N ALA A 220 2.84 14.62 4.98
CA ALA A 220 1.41 14.68 5.32
C ALA A 220 1.01 15.79 6.31
N GLY A 221 1.98 16.49 6.91
CA GLY A 221 1.72 17.58 7.87
C GLY A 221 1.40 17.13 9.30
N ASN A 222 1.18 15.84 9.54
CA ASN A 222 1.07 15.16 10.85
C ASN A 222 0.08 15.75 11.88
N GLN A 223 -1.00 16.36 11.42
CA GLN A 223 -2.02 16.97 12.28
C GLN A 223 -2.90 15.89 12.95
N THR A 224 -3.23 16.07 14.24
CA THR A 224 -3.94 15.05 15.05
C THR A 224 -5.46 15.19 15.03
N TRP A 225 -6.00 16.21 14.39
CA TRP A 225 -7.46 16.41 14.24
C TRP A 225 -7.99 15.79 12.95
N MET A 226 -9.32 15.78 12.83
CA MET A 226 -9.99 15.25 11.64
C MET A 226 -9.50 15.92 10.36
N PRO A 227 -9.28 15.15 9.28
CA PRO A 227 -8.94 15.70 7.97
C PRO A 227 -9.98 16.69 7.48
N GLN A 228 -9.57 17.92 7.14
CA GLN A 228 -10.46 19.02 6.76
C GLN A 228 -10.43 19.36 5.26
N GLY A 229 -9.86 18.47 4.44
CA GLY A 229 -9.80 18.65 2.99
C GLY A 229 -8.46 18.21 2.38
N LEU A 230 -8.41 18.24 1.06
CA LEU A 230 -7.27 17.74 0.26
C LEU A 230 -5.96 18.50 0.53
N PHE A 231 -6.05 19.81 0.77
CA PHE A 231 -4.90 20.70 0.97
C PHE A 231 -4.65 21.02 2.45
N LYS A 232 -5.13 20.19 3.35
CA LYS A 232 -4.84 20.25 4.78
C LYS A 232 -3.99 19.06 5.19
N GLY A 233 -3.20 19.25 6.25
CA GLY A 233 -2.42 18.18 6.85
C GLY A 233 -3.32 17.18 7.55
N LEU A 234 -2.83 15.95 7.69
CA LEU A 234 -3.45 14.87 8.45
C LEU A 234 -2.37 13.95 9.02
N ARG A 235 -2.79 13.01 9.85
CA ARG A 235 -1.92 11.96 10.38
C ARG A 235 -2.54 10.59 10.11
N THR A 236 -1.74 9.61 9.68
CA THR A 236 -2.16 8.21 9.52
C THR A 236 -1.91 7.42 10.80
N MET A 237 -2.53 6.24 10.94
CA MET A 237 -2.29 5.34 12.07
C MET A 237 -0.81 4.95 12.18
N THR A 238 -0.18 4.59 11.06
CA THR A 238 1.25 4.25 10.99
C THR A 238 2.14 5.42 11.42
N ALA A 239 1.86 6.62 10.94
CA ALA A 239 2.57 7.83 11.31
C ALA A 239 2.44 8.14 12.80
N ASN A 240 1.24 7.99 13.38
CA ASN A 240 1.00 8.23 14.80
C ASN A 240 1.86 7.31 15.69
N ILE A 241 1.89 6.02 15.36
CA ILE A 241 2.70 5.04 16.09
C ILE A 241 4.18 5.44 16.07
N VAL A 242 4.73 5.71 14.88
CA VAL A 242 6.18 5.96 14.74
C VAL A 242 6.60 7.29 15.34
N ILE A 243 5.80 8.34 15.17
CA ILE A 243 6.12 9.67 15.70
C ILE A 243 6.17 9.66 17.23
N GLU A 244 5.23 8.97 17.89
CA GLU A 244 5.06 9.07 19.34
C GLU A 244 5.70 7.92 20.13
N MET A 245 5.98 6.76 19.50
CA MET A 245 6.51 5.58 20.18
C MET A 245 7.85 5.84 20.91
N GLY A 246 8.67 6.76 20.38
CA GLY A 246 10.01 7.04 20.95
C GLY A 246 10.00 7.73 22.33
N TYR A 247 8.88 8.39 22.68
CA TYR A 247 8.75 9.09 23.98
C TYR A 247 7.51 8.67 24.78
N ALA A 248 6.70 7.78 24.24
CA ALA A 248 5.50 7.29 24.91
C ALA A 248 5.85 6.36 26.09
N THR A 249 5.19 6.59 27.22
CA THR A 249 5.29 5.77 28.44
C THR A 249 3.91 5.23 28.84
N ASP A 250 3.89 4.22 29.67
CA ASP A 250 2.69 3.68 30.33
C ASP A 250 1.50 3.50 29.36
N LEU A 251 0.32 4.01 29.71
CA LEU A 251 -0.90 3.89 28.95
C LEU A 251 -0.78 4.51 27.55
N HIS A 252 0.02 5.57 27.38
CA HIS A 252 0.28 6.16 26.07
C HIS A 252 0.95 5.15 25.12
N ARG A 253 1.99 4.45 25.59
CA ARG A 253 2.67 3.41 24.82
C ARG A 253 1.75 2.23 24.52
N GLU A 254 0.95 1.80 25.52
CA GLU A 254 -0.04 0.75 25.35
C GLU A 254 -1.10 1.15 24.28
N ALA A 255 -1.56 2.42 24.27
CA ALA A 255 -2.50 2.94 23.27
C ALA A 255 -1.92 2.97 21.84
N LEU A 256 -0.62 3.22 21.68
CA LEU A 256 0.06 3.12 20.38
C LEU A 256 0.13 1.66 19.90
N ILE A 257 0.41 0.71 20.82
CA ILE A 257 0.36 -0.73 20.49
C ILE A 257 -1.08 -1.13 20.11
N ALA A 258 -2.08 -0.64 20.84
CA ALA A 258 -3.49 -0.83 20.52
C ALA A 258 -3.85 -0.26 19.12
N THR A 259 -3.28 0.88 18.74
CA THR A 259 -3.42 1.41 17.37
C THR A 259 -2.83 0.45 16.33
N GLY A 260 -1.73 -0.24 16.67
CA GLY A 260 -1.15 -1.31 15.85
C GLY A 260 -2.09 -2.50 15.66
N VAL A 261 -2.85 -2.90 16.71
CA VAL A 261 -3.90 -3.93 16.59
C VAL A 261 -5.00 -3.50 15.63
N VAL A 262 -5.49 -2.26 15.76
CA VAL A 262 -6.53 -1.73 14.85
C VAL A 262 -6.03 -1.69 13.41
N LEU A 263 -4.78 -1.26 13.19
CA LEU A 263 -4.16 -1.25 11.87
C LEU A 263 -4.05 -2.66 11.29
N PHE A 264 -3.64 -3.65 12.10
CA PHE A 264 -3.56 -5.05 11.67
C PHE A 264 -4.93 -5.58 11.23
N VAL A 265 -5.97 -5.36 12.04
CA VAL A 265 -7.35 -5.77 11.71
C VAL A 265 -7.85 -5.05 10.47
N PHE A 266 -7.56 -3.76 10.33
CA PHE A 266 -7.92 -2.95 9.16
C PHE A 266 -7.30 -3.51 7.87
N ILE A 267 -6.00 -3.81 7.88
CA ILE A 267 -5.31 -4.42 6.74
C ILE A 267 -5.89 -5.80 6.42
N LEU A 268 -6.19 -6.60 7.43
CA LEU A 268 -6.80 -7.94 7.26
C LEU A 268 -8.17 -7.85 6.60
N ILE A 269 -9.02 -6.91 7.04
CA ILE A 269 -10.35 -6.68 6.42
C ILE A 269 -10.19 -6.30 4.95
N ILE A 270 -9.29 -5.36 4.63
CA ILE A 270 -9.07 -4.95 3.24
C ILE A 270 -8.59 -6.13 2.39
N ASN A 271 -7.64 -6.91 2.88
CA ASN A 271 -7.14 -8.08 2.16
C ASN A 271 -8.24 -9.15 1.93
N LEU A 272 -9.13 -9.36 2.90
CA LEU A 272 -10.26 -10.26 2.76
C LEU A 272 -11.28 -9.73 1.74
N CYS A 273 -11.62 -8.44 1.80
CA CYS A 273 -12.52 -7.81 0.82
C CYS A 273 -11.99 -7.94 -0.61
N VAL A 274 -10.70 -7.66 -0.80
CA VAL A 274 -10.08 -7.75 -2.13
C VAL A 274 -9.95 -9.21 -2.60
N SER A 275 -9.65 -10.15 -1.69
CA SER A 275 -9.62 -11.58 -2.01
C SER A 275 -11.01 -12.11 -2.43
N ALA A 276 -12.08 -11.61 -1.80
CA ALA A 276 -13.46 -11.92 -2.18
C ALA A 276 -13.81 -11.37 -3.56
N LEU A 277 -13.36 -10.14 -3.88
CA LEU A 277 -13.53 -9.55 -5.21
C LEU A 277 -12.78 -10.33 -6.30
N LYS A 278 -11.56 -10.81 -5.98
CA LYS A 278 -10.77 -11.63 -6.90
C LYS A 278 -11.49 -12.95 -7.23
N ARG A 279 -12.04 -13.64 -6.23
CA ARG A 279 -12.80 -14.89 -6.46
C ARG A 279 -14.00 -14.67 -7.38
N ARG A 280 -14.78 -13.62 -7.16
CA ARG A 280 -15.90 -13.29 -8.07
C ARG A 280 -15.45 -13.00 -9.49
N ALA A 281 -14.29 -12.40 -9.66
CA ALA A 281 -13.73 -12.10 -10.98
C ALA A 281 -13.17 -13.34 -11.71
N GLU A 282 -12.92 -14.44 -10.99
CA GLU A 282 -12.49 -15.74 -11.55
C GLU A 282 -13.70 -16.62 -11.91
N ASP A 283 -14.85 -16.41 -11.28
CA ASP A 283 -16.09 -17.16 -11.52
C ASP A 283 -16.93 -16.57 -12.70
N GLU A 284 -16.62 -15.37 -13.18
CA GLU A 284 -17.20 -14.70 -14.37
C GLU A 284 -16.31 -14.88 -15.62
#